data_d2a5f781f556e3624087ac33a4422efc
#
_entry.id   d2a5f781f556e3624087ac33a4422efc
#
_cell.length_a   1.000
_cell.length_b   1.000
_cell.length_c   1.000
_cell.angle_alpha   90.00
_cell.angle_beta   90.00
_cell.angle_gamma   90.00
#
_symmetry.space_group_name_H-M   'P 1'
#
loop_
_entity.id
_entity.type
_entity.pdbx_description
1 polymer ?
#
loop_
_entity_poly.entity_id
_entity_poly.type
_entity_poly.pdbx_seq_one_letter_code
_entity_poly.pdbx_strand_id
1 'polypeptide(L)'
;MSKENKHSLIWGGLLILIGLLSLGETFYYLGPWVWTAGLALAGVGIFAIYSTDSSEKWMLIVSYALFTIAALVALLTLEILPLSLIPTFVLINIAIPFLVVYFQDDRKSWGLLIPVYVLAIVGVMVPLITFGFLEGILIAAYVLFAIATPFFVVFARNSKNWWALIPGSITALVGLSFLLAKGGFKYIMPAGLIAAGIWLTGRTFFLRRRETENPEE
;
A
#
# COMPACT_ATOMS: atom_id res chain seq x y z
N MET A 1 33.75 -17.24 0.88
CA MET A 1 33.52 -16.20 -0.15
C MET A 1 33.35 -14.87 0.56
N SER A 2 34.06 -13.83 0.09
CA SER A 2 33.85 -12.48 0.64
C SER A 2 32.44 -11.96 0.30
N LYS A 3 31.92 -11.02 1.11
CA LYS A 3 30.58 -10.43 0.86
C LYS A 3 30.48 -9.82 -0.53
N GLU A 4 31.54 -9.15 -0.99
CA GLU A 4 31.59 -8.55 -2.33
C GLU A 4 31.43 -9.57 -3.46
N ASN A 5 32.03 -10.76 -3.30
CA ASN A 5 31.91 -11.82 -4.30
C ASN A 5 30.48 -12.39 -4.40
N LYS A 6 29.72 -12.46 -3.30
CA LYS A 6 28.33 -12.91 -3.30
C LYS A 6 27.42 -11.92 -4.05
N HIS A 7 27.59 -10.61 -3.78
CA HIS A 7 26.83 -9.57 -4.49
C HIS A 7 27.08 -9.60 -6.00
N SER A 8 28.37 -9.64 -6.40
CA SER A 8 28.76 -9.70 -7.81
C SER A 8 28.19 -10.94 -8.52
N LEU A 9 28.18 -12.08 -7.84
CA LEU A 9 27.68 -13.33 -8.41
C LEU A 9 26.15 -13.32 -8.59
N ILE A 10 25.39 -12.75 -7.64
CA ILE A 10 23.93 -12.65 -7.74
C ILE A 10 23.52 -11.68 -8.84
N TRP A 11 24.12 -10.48 -8.86
CA TRP A 11 23.83 -9.49 -9.91
C TRP A 11 24.27 -9.97 -11.29
N GLY A 12 25.45 -10.61 -11.38
CA GLY A 12 25.93 -11.23 -12.60
C GLY A 12 25.01 -12.34 -13.11
N GLY A 13 24.56 -13.21 -12.21
CA GLY A 13 23.59 -14.28 -12.53
C GLY A 13 22.25 -13.75 -13.02
N LEU A 14 21.69 -12.72 -12.36
CA LEU A 14 20.47 -12.06 -12.80
C LEU A 14 20.61 -11.42 -14.19
N LEU A 15 21.72 -10.71 -14.43
CA LEU A 15 21.97 -10.09 -15.73
C LEU A 15 22.11 -11.13 -16.84
N ILE A 16 22.80 -12.25 -16.57
CA ILE A 16 22.91 -13.35 -17.53
C ILE A 16 21.55 -13.97 -17.82
N LEU A 17 20.73 -14.21 -16.79
CA LEU A 17 19.40 -14.78 -16.96
C LEU A 17 18.48 -13.86 -17.78
N ILE A 18 18.45 -12.57 -17.45
CA ILE A 18 17.67 -11.58 -18.22
C ILE A 18 18.19 -11.47 -19.65
N GLY A 19 19.51 -11.46 -19.84
CA GLY A 19 20.14 -11.42 -21.16
C GLY A 19 19.80 -12.64 -22.00
N LEU A 20 19.83 -13.84 -21.43
CA LEU A 20 19.45 -15.08 -22.13
C LEU A 20 17.97 -15.12 -22.48
N LEU A 21 17.08 -14.70 -21.58
CA LEU A 21 15.65 -14.60 -21.86
C LEU A 21 15.38 -13.59 -22.98
N SER A 22 16.02 -12.41 -22.92
CA SER A 22 15.88 -11.37 -23.95
C SER A 22 16.45 -11.82 -25.31
N LEU A 23 17.56 -12.53 -25.30
CA LEU A 23 18.13 -13.09 -26.52
C LEU A 23 17.23 -14.19 -27.10
N GLY A 24 16.69 -15.04 -26.23
CA GLY A 24 15.72 -16.08 -26.61
C GLY A 24 14.49 -15.49 -27.27
N GLU A 25 13.94 -14.38 -26.73
CA GLU A 25 12.79 -13.64 -27.29
C GLU A 25 13.10 -13.12 -28.72
N THR A 26 14.35 -12.74 -28.99
CA THR A 26 14.75 -12.24 -30.30
C THR A 26 14.74 -13.33 -31.40
N PHE A 27 15.05 -14.57 -31.04
CA PHE A 27 15.11 -15.70 -31.96
C PHE A 27 13.87 -16.57 -31.97
N TYR A 28 13.22 -16.69 -30.84
CA TYR A 28 11.99 -17.50 -30.64
C TYR A 28 11.02 -16.69 -29.78
N TYR A 29 9.75 -16.64 -30.20
CA TYR A 29 8.70 -16.06 -29.36
C TYR A 29 8.59 -16.85 -28.05
N LEU A 30 9.19 -16.33 -27.00
CA LEU A 30 9.05 -16.86 -25.65
C LEU A 30 7.73 -16.32 -25.07
N GLY A 31 6.73 -17.17 -25.00
CA GLY A 31 5.45 -16.75 -24.40
C GLY A 31 5.63 -16.20 -22.98
N PRO A 32 4.66 -15.38 -22.48
CA PRO A 32 4.74 -14.75 -21.15
C PRO A 32 5.02 -15.71 -19.99
N TRP A 33 4.64 -16.97 -20.13
CA TRP A 33 4.90 -18.03 -19.15
C TRP A 33 6.38 -18.35 -18.94
N VAL A 34 7.19 -18.22 -19.98
CA VAL A 34 8.65 -18.42 -19.87
C VAL A 34 9.27 -17.30 -19.03
N TRP A 35 8.84 -16.06 -19.23
CA TRP A 35 9.25 -14.92 -18.40
C TRP A 35 8.79 -15.10 -16.95
N THR A 36 7.55 -15.49 -16.74
CA THR A 36 7.02 -15.78 -15.40
C THR A 36 7.85 -16.85 -14.70
N ALA A 37 8.10 -17.98 -15.38
CA ALA A 37 8.87 -19.08 -14.82
C ALA A 37 10.33 -18.66 -14.55
N GLY A 38 10.98 -17.95 -15.48
CA GLY A 38 12.35 -17.49 -15.31
C GLY A 38 12.51 -16.56 -14.11
N LEU A 39 11.62 -15.57 -13.96
CA LEU A 39 11.62 -14.64 -12.82
C LEU A 39 11.30 -15.35 -11.50
N ALA A 40 10.34 -16.28 -11.52
CA ALA A 40 10.00 -17.05 -10.32
C ALA A 40 11.15 -17.94 -9.88
N LEU A 41 11.81 -18.65 -10.81
CA LEU A 41 12.98 -19.48 -10.53
C LEU A 41 14.16 -18.66 -9.98
N ALA A 42 14.40 -17.47 -10.57
CA ALA A 42 15.41 -16.56 -10.04
C ALA A 42 15.07 -16.12 -8.59
N GLY A 43 13.80 -15.80 -8.33
CA GLY A 43 13.32 -15.47 -7.00
C GLY A 43 13.53 -16.62 -5.99
N VAL A 44 13.18 -17.86 -6.37
CA VAL A 44 13.43 -19.06 -5.55
C VAL A 44 14.93 -19.25 -5.30
N GLY A 45 15.77 -19.10 -6.32
CA GLY A 45 17.22 -19.24 -6.19
C GLY A 45 17.82 -18.26 -5.18
N ILE A 46 17.44 -16.98 -5.26
CA ILE A 46 17.91 -15.94 -4.32
C ILE A 46 17.35 -16.19 -2.93
N PHE A 47 16.09 -16.60 -2.81
CA PHE A 47 15.49 -16.94 -1.52
C PHE A 47 16.17 -18.16 -0.86
N ALA A 48 16.54 -19.17 -1.63
CA ALA A 48 17.29 -20.33 -1.14
C ALA A 48 18.68 -19.93 -0.63
N ILE A 49 19.38 -19.02 -1.32
CA ILE A 49 20.66 -18.47 -0.85
C ILE A 49 20.46 -17.71 0.47
N TYR A 50 19.42 -16.88 0.57
CA TYR A 50 19.06 -16.17 1.81
C TYR A 50 18.75 -17.13 2.95
N SER A 51 18.03 -18.23 2.72
CA SER A 51 17.69 -19.23 3.73
C SER A 51 18.91 -19.91 4.32
N THR A 52 20.00 -20.03 3.54
CA THR A 52 21.27 -20.61 3.98
C THR A 52 22.13 -19.61 4.75
N ASP A 53 22.03 -18.30 4.41
CA ASP A 53 22.79 -17.24 5.05
C ASP A 53 21.92 -16.00 5.24
N SER A 54 21.18 -15.96 6.35
CA SER A 54 20.20 -14.89 6.66
C SER A 54 20.85 -13.54 7.02
N SER A 55 22.17 -13.40 6.94
CA SER A 55 22.87 -12.15 7.28
C SER A 55 22.56 -11.00 6.33
N GLU A 56 22.16 -11.31 5.10
CA GLU A 56 22.01 -10.37 4.00
C GLU A 56 20.53 -10.10 3.67
N LYS A 57 19.88 -9.28 4.48
CA LYS A 57 18.42 -8.96 4.36
C LYS A 57 18.02 -8.39 2.98
N TRP A 58 18.96 -7.78 2.24
CA TRP A 58 18.67 -7.26 0.90
C TRP A 58 18.28 -8.35 -0.11
N MET A 59 18.79 -9.59 0.06
CA MET A 59 18.42 -10.73 -0.79
C MET A 59 16.93 -11.05 -0.70
N LEU A 60 16.35 -10.89 0.50
CA LEU A 60 14.92 -11.06 0.71
C LEU A 60 14.11 -10.02 -0.08
N ILE A 61 14.59 -8.77 -0.12
CA ILE A 61 13.93 -7.71 -0.88
C ILE A 61 13.99 -8.01 -2.38
N VAL A 62 15.15 -8.46 -2.89
CA VAL A 62 15.32 -8.80 -4.31
C VAL A 62 14.46 -10.01 -4.69
N SER A 63 14.47 -11.08 -3.87
CA SER A 63 13.63 -12.24 -4.15
C SER A 63 12.13 -11.88 -4.13
N TYR A 64 11.70 -11.06 -3.17
CA TYR A 64 10.34 -10.54 -3.12
C TYR A 64 9.97 -9.74 -4.37
N ALA A 65 10.85 -8.84 -4.82
CA ALA A 65 10.62 -8.07 -6.04
C ALA A 65 10.47 -8.96 -7.28
N LEU A 66 11.32 -9.99 -7.42
CA LEU A 66 11.23 -10.96 -8.51
C LEU A 66 9.93 -11.76 -8.48
N PHE A 67 9.50 -12.22 -7.30
CA PHE A 67 8.21 -12.89 -7.15
C PHE A 67 7.03 -11.98 -7.48
N THR A 68 7.10 -10.72 -7.07
CA THR A 68 6.06 -9.72 -7.36
C THR A 68 5.94 -9.46 -8.86
N ILE A 69 7.07 -9.33 -9.56
CA ILE A 69 7.07 -9.13 -11.02
C ILE A 69 6.59 -10.41 -11.72
N ALA A 70 7.03 -11.59 -11.29
CA ALA A 70 6.55 -12.86 -11.84
C ALA A 70 5.04 -13.02 -11.65
N ALA A 71 4.53 -12.68 -10.45
CA ALA A 71 3.09 -12.71 -10.16
C ALA A 71 2.31 -11.72 -11.02
N LEU A 72 2.84 -10.52 -11.25
CA LEU A 72 2.22 -9.54 -12.14
C LEU A 72 2.10 -10.08 -13.56
N VAL A 73 3.20 -10.63 -14.12
CA VAL A 73 3.19 -11.20 -15.47
C VAL A 73 2.20 -12.37 -15.56
N ALA A 74 2.17 -13.24 -14.55
CA ALA A 74 1.23 -14.36 -14.49
C ALA A 74 -0.24 -13.88 -14.46
N LEU A 75 -0.57 -12.90 -13.61
CA LEU A 75 -1.92 -12.36 -13.49
C LEU A 75 -2.40 -11.66 -14.77
N LEU A 76 -1.50 -11.00 -15.49
CA LEU A 76 -1.78 -10.38 -16.78
C LEU A 76 -2.00 -11.45 -17.85
N THR A 77 -1.18 -12.51 -17.86
CA THR A 77 -1.29 -13.62 -18.83
C THR A 77 -2.56 -14.44 -18.62
N LEU A 78 -3.02 -14.57 -17.36
CA LEU A 78 -4.27 -15.22 -17.01
C LEU A 78 -5.51 -14.34 -17.21
N GLU A 79 -5.31 -13.08 -17.63
CA GLU A 79 -6.37 -12.06 -17.79
C GLU A 79 -7.17 -11.80 -16.49
N ILE A 80 -6.60 -12.18 -15.33
CA ILE A 80 -7.23 -11.94 -14.01
C ILE A 80 -7.11 -10.47 -13.62
N LEU A 81 -5.98 -9.83 -13.97
CA LEU A 81 -5.69 -8.44 -13.64
C LEU A 81 -5.86 -7.55 -14.88
N PRO A 82 -6.88 -6.66 -14.92
CA PRO A 82 -6.99 -5.67 -15.98
C PRO A 82 -5.77 -4.74 -16.01
N LEU A 83 -5.34 -4.35 -17.22
CA LEU A 83 -4.22 -3.41 -17.41
C LEU A 83 -4.37 -2.11 -16.62
N SER A 84 -5.60 -1.63 -16.47
CA SER A 84 -5.94 -0.43 -15.69
C SER A 84 -5.63 -0.56 -14.19
N LEU A 85 -5.54 -1.79 -13.65
CA LEU A 85 -5.27 -2.04 -12.23
C LEU A 85 -3.79 -2.40 -11.96
N ILE A 86 -2.93 -2.42 -12.98
CA ILE A 86 -1.48 -2.62 -12.78
C ILE A 86 -0.90 -1.64 -11.75
N PRO A 87 -1.20 -0.32 -11.81
CA PRO A 87 -0.66 0.62 -10.83
C PRO A 87 -1.08 0.27 -9.40
N THR A 88 -2.32 -0.17 -9.19
CA THR A 88 -2.81 -0.62 -7.87
C THR A 88 -1.98 -1.80 -7.36
N PHE A 89 -1.79 -2.83 -8.19
CA PHE A 89 -0.99 -3.99 -7.84
C PHE A 89 0.44 -3.60 -7.45
N VAL A 90 1.10 -2.76 -8.25
CA VAL A 90 2.48 -2.31 -8.01
C VAL A 90 2.56 -1.52 -6.70
N LEU A 91 1.67 -0.54 -6.48
CA LEU A 91 1.67 0.31 -5.28
C LEU A 91 1.45 -0.50 -4.00
N ILE A 92 0.52 -1.45 -4.02
CA ILE A 92 0.26 -2.32 -2.86
C ILE A 92 1.49 -3.19 -2.57
N ASN A 93 2.11 -3.78 -3.61
CA ASN A 93 3.29 -4.61 -3.42
C ASN A 93 4.52 -3.81 -2.94
N ILE A 94 4.65 -2.54 -3.31
CA ILE A 94 5.67 -1.65 -2.75
C ILE A 94 5.36 -1.31 -1.28
N ALA A 95 4.10 -1.19 -0.88
CA ALA A 95 3.70 -0.89 0.49
C ALA A 95 3.97 -2.05 1.47
N ILE A 96 3.85 -3.31 1.02
CA ILE A 96 3.99 -4.51 1.85
C ILE A 96 5.34 -4.58 2.60
N PRO A 97 6.52 -4.38 1.97
CA PRO A 97 7.80 -4.39 2.68
C PRO A 97 7.88 -3.36 3.82
N PHE A 98 7.35 -2.15 3.62
CA PHE A 98 7.32 -1.13 4.68
C PHE A 98 6.43 -1.56 5.84
N LEU A 99 5.30 -2.20 5.54
CA LEU A 99 4.39 -2.74 6.55
C LEU A 99 5.04 -3.90 7.33
N VAL A 100 5.74 -4.80 6.65
CA VAL A 100 6.48 -5.91 7.28
C VAL A 100 7.56 -5.38 8.21
N VAL A 101 8.37 -4.41 7.76
CA VAL A 101 9.40 -3.78 8.59
C VAL A 101 8.79 -3.10 9.81
N TYR A 102 7.65 -2.40 9.64
CA TYR A 102 6.95 -1.77 10.75
C TYR A 102 6.52 -2.78 11.83
N PHE A 103 6.01 -3.96 11.44
CA PHE A 103 5.60 -4.99 12.40
C PHE A 103 6.78 -5.71 13.07
N GLN A 104 7.94 -5.74 12.41
CA GLN A 104 9.18 -6.32 12.94
C GLN A 104 9.99 -5.34 13.80
N ASP A 105 9.70 -4.04 13.74
CA ASP A 105 10.41 -3.02 14.50
C ASP A 105 9.85 -2.93 15.93
N ASP A 106 10.65 -3.34 16.89
CA ASP A 106 10.31 -3.26 18.33
C ASP A 106 10.01 -1.82 18.79
N ARG A 107 10.60 -0.83 18.14
CA ARG A 107 10.40 0.59 18.44
C ARG A 107 9.14 1.18 17.80
N LYS A 108 8.47 0.42 16.93
CA LYS A 108 7.26 0.83 16.18
C LYS A 108 7.42 2.23 15.57
N SER A 109 8.46 2.38 14.74
CA SER A 109 8.76 3.63 14.04
C SER A 109 7.59 4.04 13.15
N TRP A 110 6.67 4.84 13.68
CA TRP A 110 5.45 5.27 12.97
C TRP A 110 5.74 5.96 11.63
N GLY A 111 6.97 6.49 11.45
CA GLY A 111 7.42 7.05 10.19
C GLY A 111 7.36 6.07 9.01
N LEU A 112 7.46 4.75 9.26
CA LEU A 112 7.30 3.71 8.23
C LEU A 112 5.85 3.60 7.73
N LEU A 113 4.88 4.05 8.53
CA LEU A 113 3.48 4.06 8.10
C LEU A 113 3.16 5.18 7.10
N ILE A 114 4.01 6.22 7.00
CA ILE A 114 3.80 7.31 6.06
C ILE A 114 3.84 6.81 4.61
N PRO A 115 4.93 6.14 4.15
CA PRO A 115 4.95 5.58 2.81
C PRO A 115 3.84 4.54 2.59
N VAL A 116 3.54 3.68 3.57
CA VAL A 116 2.44 2.71 3.48
C VAL A 116 1.11 3.43 3.24
N TYR A 117 0.84 4.47 4.02
CA TYR A 117 -0.38 5.26 3.88
C TYR A 117 -0.51 5.90 2.50
N VAL A 118 0.55 6.58 2.04
CA VAL A 118 0.54 7.26 0.73
C VAL A 118 0.33 6.25 -0.41
N LEU A 119 1.07 5.13 -0.39
CA LEU A 119 0.93 4.09 -1.40
C LEU A 119 -0.46 3.44 -1.38
N ALA A 120 -1.02 3.21 -0.18
CA ALA A 120 -2.37 2.65 -0.04
C ALA A 120 -3.44 3.60 -0.57
N ILE A 121 -3.37 4.90 -0.22
CA ILE A 121 -4.33 5.91 -0.70
C ILE A 121 -4.30 6.01 -2.23
N VAL A 122 -3.11 6.11 -2.82
CA VAL A 122 -2.97 6.17 -4.28
C VAL A 122 -3.38 4.84 -4.92
N GLY A 123 -3.01 3.72 -4.31
CA GLY A 123 -3.40 2.39 -4.76
C GLY A 123 -4.91 2.16 -4.78
N VAL A 124 -5.64 2.70 -3.79
CA VAL A 124 -7.11 2.65 -3.74
C VAL A 124 -7.75 3.66 -4.71
N MET A 125 -7.11 4.81 -4.94
CA MET A 125 -7.63 5.81 -5.87
C MET A 125 -7.75 5.27 -7.31
N VAL A 126 -6.78 4.46 -7.75
CA VAL A 126 -6.76 3.92 -9.12
C VAL A 126 -8.02 3.09 -9.43
N PRO A 127 -8.39 2.05 -8.66
CA PRO A 127 -9.61 1.31 -8.93
C PRO A 127 -10.87 2.17 -8.80
N LEU A 128 -10.91 3.12 -7.87
CA LEU A 128 -12.06 4.03 -7.74
C LEU A 128 -12.26 4.89 -9.00
N ILE A 129 -11.17 5.31 -9.65
CA ILE A 129 -11.24 6.01 -10.95
C ILE A 129 -11.62 5.02 -12.06
N THR A 130 -11.00 3.84 -12.10
CA THR A 130 -11.22 2.82 -13.13
C THR A 130 -12.67 2.36 -13.17
N PHE A 131 -13.30 2.19 -12.00
CA PHE A 131 -14.71 1.78 -11.89
C PHE A 131 -15.71 2.95 -11.92
N GLY A 132 -15.24 4.17 -12.16
CA GLY A 132 -16.12 5.35 -12.29
C GLY A 132 -16.70 5.90 -10.98
N PHE A 133 -16.19 5.45 -9.81
CA PHE A 133 -16.61 6.01 -8.51
C PHE A 133 -16.00 7.39 -8.26
N LEU A 134 -14.80 7.64 -8.80
CA LEU A 134 -14.10 8.91 -8.69
C LEU A 134 -13.89 9.52 -10.07
N GLU A 135 -14.56 10.65 -10.34
CA GLU A 135 -14.44 11.37 -11.59
C GLU A 135 -14.29 12.87 -11.37
N GLY A 136 -13.51 13.52 -12.24
CA GLY A 136 -13.37 14.98 -12.28
C GLY A 136 -13.04 15.57 -10.90
N ILE A 137 -13.91 16.40 -10.39
CA ILE A 137 -13.74 17.14 -9.13
C ILE A 137 -13.70 16.24 -7.88
N LEU A 138 -14.27 15.03 -7.95
CA LEU A 138 -14.23 14.08 -6.83
C LEU A 138 -12.82 13.54 -6.57
N ILE A 139 -11.96 13.49 -7.59
CA ILE A 139 -10.56 13.11 -7.44
C ILE A 139 -9.85 14.14 -6.55
N ALA A 140 -10.10 15.43 -6.78
CA ALA A 140 -9.52 16.50 -5.96
C ALA A 140 -10.02 16.42 -4.51
N ALA A 141 -11.33 16.18 -4.32
CA ALA A 141 -11.89 15.98 -2.97
C ALA A 141 -11.24 14.79 -2.25
N TYR A 142 -11.10 13.64 -2.94
CA TYR A 142 -10.45 12.45 -2.39
C TYR A 142 -9.01 12.74 -1.92
N VAL A 143 -8.20 13.39 -2.78
CA VAL A 143 -6.81 13.73 -2.46
C VAL A 143 -6.74 14.67 -1.25
N LEU A 144 -7.61 15.68 -1.18
CA LEU A 144 -7.65 16.61 -0.06
C LEU A 144 -8.03 15.94 1.25
N PHE A 145 -9.00 15.02 1.25
CA PHE A 145 -9.32 14.22 2.44
C PHE A 145 -8.19 13.27 2.82
N ALA A 146 -7.52 12.67 1.84
CA ALA A 146 -6.35 11.86 2.08
C ALA A 146 -5.22 12.65 2.76
N ILE A 147 -4.98 13.90 2.33
CA ILE A 147 -3.99 14.79 2.97
C ILE A 147 -4.45 15.22 4.38
N ALA A 148 -5.74 15.45 4.59
CA ALA A 148 -6.28 15.87 5.89
C ALA A 148 -6.21 14.76 6.95
N THR A 149 -6.40 13.50 6.55
CA THR A 149 -6.49 12.35 7.46
C THR A 149 -5.29 12.20 8.40
N PRO A 150 -4.01 12.25 7.98
CA PRO A 150 -2.86 12.15 8.88
C PRO A 150 -2.85 13.23 9.97
N PHE A 151 -3.29 14.44 9.66
CA PHE A 151 -3.35 15.53 10.66
C PHE A 151 -4.38 15.23 11.74
N PHE A 152 -5.55 14.71 11.37
CA PHE A 152 -6.56 14.28 12.34
C PHE A 152 -6.08 13.09 13.17
N VAL A 153 -5.35 12.14 12.58
CA VAL A 153 -4.74 11.01 13.32
C VAL A 153 -3.71 11.49 14.34
N VAL A 154 -2.86 12.46 13.98
CA VAL A 154 -1.87 13.06 14.90
C VAL A 154 -2.57 13.72 16.09
N PHE A 155 -3.63 14.49 15.85
CA PHE A 155 -4.44 15.09 16.91
C PHE A 155 -5.14 14.06 17.78
N ALA A 156 -5.78 13.05 17.18
CA ALA A 156 -6.51 12.00 17.91
C ALA A 156 -5.58 11.18 18.82
N ARG A 157 -4.33 10.94 18.41
CA ARG A 157 -3.33 10.25 19.23
C ARG A 157 -2.84 11.07 20.42
N ASN A 158 -2.71 12.38 20.24
CA ASN A 158 -2.28 13.28 21.29
C ASN A 158 -2.92 14.65 21.11
N SER A 159 -3.94 14.94 21.88
CA SER A 159 -4.68 16.21 21.85
C SER A 159 -3.84 17.44 22.15
N LYS A 160 -2.60 17.29 22.68
CA LYS A 160 -1.64 18.39 22.81
C LYS A 160 -1.17 18.92 21.46
N ASN A 161 -1.29 18.13 20.40
CA ASN A 161 -0.94 18.50 19.01
C ASN A 161 -2.10 19.24 18.32
N TRP A 162 -2.71 20.20 19.01
CA TRP A 162 -3.85 20.96 18.47
C TRP A 162 -3.52 21.69 17.17
N TRP A 163 -2.23 22.00 16.94
CA TRP A 163 -1.75 22.64 15.71
C TRP A 163 -2.10 21.82 14.45
N ALA A 164 -2.19 20.49 14.58
CA ALA A 164 -2.53 19.60 13.47
C ALA A 164 -3.98 19.78 12.99
N LEU A 165 -4.88 20.30 13.85
CA LEU A 165 -6.26 20.60 13.44
C LEU A 165 -6.32 21.72 12.40
N ILE A 166 -5.38 22.69 12.43
CA ILE A 166 -5.41 23.83 11.51
C ILE A 166 -5.26 23.37 10.07
N PRO A 167 -4.13 22.73 9.64
CA PRO A 167 -3.98 22.27 8.27
C PRO A 167 -5.01 21.15 7.94
N GLY A 168 -5.33 20.28 8.89
CA GLY A 168 -6.30 19.21 8.70
C GLY A 168 -7.70 19.74 8.37
N SER A 169 -8.20 20.71 9.16
CA SER A 169 -9.52 21.29 8.93
C SER A 169 -9.59 22.13 7.66
N ILE A 170 -8.56 22.94 7.38
CA ILE A 170 -8.51 23.73 6.14
C ILE A 170 -8.59 22.80 4.92
N THR A 171 -7.75 21.78 4.88
CA THR A 171 -7.72 20.82 3.75
C THR A 171 -9.02 20.04 3.63
N ALA A 172 -9.60 19.62 4.75
CA ALA A 172 -10.90 18.92 4.76
C ALA A 172 -12.05 19.83 4.31
N LEU A 173 -12.07 21.11 4.72
CA LEU A 173 -13.08 22.07 4.30
C LEU A 173 -13.00 22.36 2.80
N VAL A 174 -11.81 22.49 2.24
CA VAL A 174 -11.62 22.63 0.80
C VAL A 174 -12.07 21.37 0.08
N GLY A 175 -11.72 20.18 0.57
CA GLY A 175 -12.21 18.91 0.03
C GLY A 175 -13.74 18.81 0.06
N LEU A 176 -14.35 19.24 1.16
CA LEU A 176 -15.80 19.28 1.32
C LEU A 176 -16.46 20.26 0.31
N SER A 177 -15.85 21.40 0.05
CA SER A 177 -16.38 22.36 -0.93
C SER A 177 -16.44 21.76 -2.35
N PHE A 178 -15.46 20.94 -2.73
CA PHE A 178 -15.48 20.20 -3.99
C PHE A 178 -16.58 19.14 -4.04
N LEU A 179 -16.84 18.44 -2.94
CA LEU A 179 -17.96 17.50 -2.85
C LEU A 179 -19.31 18.24 -3.02
N LEU A 180 -19.47 19.40 -2.40
CA LEU A 180 -20.67 20.21 -2.48
C LEU A 180 -20.91 20.73 -3.89
N ALA A 181 -19.85 21.18 -4.56
CA ALA A 181 -19.90 21.74 -5.91
C ALA A 181 -20.45 20.73 -6.96
N LYS A 182 -20.24 19.43 -6.77
CA LYS A 182 -20.78 18.36 -7.67
C LYS A 182 -22.20 17.89 -7.30
N GLY A 183 -22.92 18.59 -6.43
CA GLY A 183 -24.24 18.15 -5.96
C GLY A 183 -24.16 17.03 -4.90
N GLY A 184 -23.04 16.94 -4.22
CA GLY A 184 -22.74 15.94 -3.18
C GLY A 184 -23.62 16.03 -1.92
N PHE A 185 -24.50 17.04 -1.83
CA PHE A 185 -25.50 17.13 -0.77
C PHE A 185 -26.31 15.83 -0.61
N LYS A 186 -26.56 15.15 -1.73
CA LYS A 186 -27.26 13.86 -1.77
C LYS A 186 -26.55 12.76 -0.97
N TYR A 187 -25.22 12.79 -0.87
CA TYR A 187 -24.42 11.77 -0.20
C TYR A 187 -23.93 12.20 1.19
N ILE A 188 -23.81 13.51 1.43
CA ILE A 188 -23.29 14.04 2.71
C ILE A 188 -24.25 13.79 3.85
N MET A 189 -25.55 13.97 3.61
CA MET A 189 -26.58 13.76 4.65
C MET A 189 -26.60 12.29 5.13
N PRO A 190 -26.68 11.26 4.27
CA PRO A 190 -26.59 9.87 4.70
C PRO A 190 -25.24 9.52 5.35
N ALA A 191 -24.12 10.00 4.80
CA ALA A 191 -22.80 9.77 5.36
C ALA A 191 -22.63 10.39 6.76
N GLY A 192 -23.15 11.60 6.95
CA GLY A 192 -23.18 12.29 8.24
C GLY A 192 -24.02 11.53 9.29
N LEU A 193 -25.17 10.99 8.88
CA LEU A 193 -26.02 10.17 9.75
C LEU A 193 -25.35 8.86 10.15
N ILE A 194 -24.65 8.20 9.21
CA ILE A 194 -23.88 6.98 9.48
C ILE A 194 -22.74 7.28 10.47
N ALA A 195 -21.98 8.34 10.22
CA ALA A 195 -20.89 8.76 11.09
C ALA A 195 -21.37 9.11 12.51
N ALA A 196 -22.49 9.84 12.63
CA ALA A 196 -23.10 10.15 13.91
C ALA A 196 -23.61 8.89 14.61
N GLY A 197 -24.21 7.94 13.88
CA GLY A 197 -24.64 6.65 14.41
C GLY A 197 -23.46 5.82 14.93
N ILE A 198 -22.37 5.72 14.20
CA ILE A 198 -21.15 5.02 14.64
C ILE A 198 -20.57 5.68 15.89
N TRP A 199 -20.51 7.01 15.91
CA TRP A 199 -19.99 7.76 17.06
C TRP A 199 -20.84 7.56 18.33
N LEU A 200 -22.18 7.64 18.21
CA LEU A 200 -23.10 7.41 19.30
C LEU A 200 -23.03 5.98 19.84
N THR A 201 -22.98 4.98 18.94
CA THR A 201 -22.86 3.57 19.31
C THR A 201 -21.52 3.28 19.98
N GLY A 202 -20.43 3.83 19.45
CA GLY A 202 -19.10 3.72 20.05
C GLY A 202 -19.04 4.34 21.45
N ARG A 203 -19.61 5.54 21.62
CA ARG A 203 -19.66 6.22 22.92
C ARG A 203 -20.42 5.42 23.98
N THR A 204 -21.58 4.85 23.63
CA THR A 204 -22.36 4.02 24.55
C THR A 204 -21.64 2.74 24.94
N PHE A 205 -20.87 2.14 24.03
CA PHE A 205 -20.08 0.94 24.31
C PHE A 205 -18.90 1.24 25.27
N PHE A 206 -18.24 2.38 25.11
CA PHE A 206 -17.15 2.82 25.99
C PHE A 206 -17.64 3.23 27.39
N LEU A 207 -18.81 3.83 27.49
CA LEU A 207 -19.39 4.21 28.78
C LEU A 207 -19.84 2.98 29.56
N ARG A 208 -20.48 2.01 28.93
CA ARG A 208 -20.88 0.74 29.56
C ARG A 208 -19.70 -0.05 30.11
N ARG A 209 -18.54 0.01 29.43
CA ARG A 209 -17.31 -0.67 29.89
C ARG A 209 -16.75 -0.06 31.18
N ARG A 210 -16.93 1.24 31.39
CA ARG A 210 -16.52 1.92 32.63
C ARG A 210 -17.44 1.59 33.84
N GLU A 211 -18.72 1.39 33.60
CA GLU A 211 -19.68 1.02 34.65
C GLU A 211 -19.49 -0.43 35.14
N THR A 212 -18.99 -1.33 34.27
CA THR A 212 -18.68 -2.71 34.65
C THR A 212 -17.32 -2.86 35.34
N GLU A 213 -16.41 -1.89 35.20
CA GLU A 213 -15.07 -1.91 35.79
C GLU A 213 -15.01 -1.22 37.19
N ASN A 214 -16.02 -0.40 37.58
CA ASN A 214 -16.17 0.21 38.90
C ASN A 214 -17.59 -0.01 39.46
N PRO A 215 -17.90 -1.20 40.00
CA PRO A 215 -19.19 -1.45 40.60
C PRO A 215 -19.32 -0.94 42.05
N GLU A 216 -18.32 -0.23 42.60
CA GLU A 216 -18.32 0.27 43.98
C GLU A 216 -17.95 1.77 44.05
N GLU A 217 -18.90 2.66 43.72
CA GLU A 217 -19.06 4.01 44.27
C GLU A 217 -20.51 4.39 44.37
#